data_68ebee58acdb3e86ed443b5e33455fb1
#
_entry.id   68ebee58acdb3e86ed443b5e33455fb1
#
_cell.length_a   1.000
_cell.length_b   1.000
_cell.length_c   1.000
_cell.angle_alpha   90.00
_cell.angle_beta   90.00
_cell.angle_gamma   90.00
#
_symmetry.space_group_name_H-M   'P 1'
#
loop_
_entity.id
_entity.type
_entity.pdbx_description
1 polymer ?
#
loop_
_entity_poly.entity_id
_entity_poly.type
_entity_poly.pdbx_seq_one_letter_code
_entity_poly.pdbx_strand_id
1 'polypeptide(L)'
;DIFSVPNIYVGYSKVAFVMDYLSSFPLTLLSIMGGGMTVLLRLWILENQRVMQLEKIRLQSEIEHLKEQISPSMLFRVLHYSGEQALVNPGKASKMLMKLSQILRYQLYDCNREKVLLNTEIKFLTNYLELEQLVSGKFDFHMNASGETGRTFVFPLLFIPFIQYTVKQIETQEEHPASIDIHLHAEDENIQFNCQVSIPCLEPEQELNKIRQRLDLQYGENYRLELTGQSIQLELKGGGK
;
A
#
# COMPACT_ATOMS: atom_id res chain seq x y z
N ASP A 1 -92.85 -0.50 -5.94
CA ASP A 1 -91.90 -1.62 -6.20
C ASP A 1 -90.91 -1.22 -7.28
N ILE A 2 -89.97 -0.45 -6.86
CA ILE A 2 -88.88 0.05 -7.73
C ILE A 2 -87.59 -0.44 -7.10
N PHE A 3 -87.23 -1.65 -7.39
CA PHE A 3 -85.86 -2.15 -7.32
C PHE A 3 -85.80 -3.66 -7.64
N SER A 4 -86.16 -4.01 -8.88
CA SER A 4 -85.77 -5.32 -9.41
C SER A 4 -84.44 -5.16 -10.07
N VAL A 5 -83.39 -5.45 -9.30
CA VAL A 5 -82.04 -5.61 -9.90
C VAL A 5 -82.11 -6.83 -10.82
N PRO A 6 -81.79 -6.67 -12.14
CA PRO A 6 -81.80 -7.83 -13.01
C PRO A 6 -80.67 -8.75 -12.60
N ASN A 7 -81.07 -10.00 -12.24
CA ASN A 7 -80.14 -11.05 -11.88
C ASN A 7 -79.41 -11.51 -13.17
N ILE A 8 -78.29 -10.81 -13.52
CA ILE A 8 -77.48 -11.14 -14.66
C ILE A 8 -76.54 -12.30 -14.23
N TYR A 9 -77.06 -13.41 -13.83
CA TYR A 9 -76.39 -14.67 -13.90
C TYR A 9 -76.52 -15.23 -15.32
N VAL A 10 -75.77 -14.65 -16.26
CA VAL A 10 -75.54 -15.30 -17.51
C VAL A 10 -74.80 -16.59 -17.20
N GLY A 11 -75.49 -17.74 -17.37
CA GLY A 11 -74.85 -19.04 -17.20
C GLY A 11 -73.69 -19.17 -18.16
N TYR A 12 -72.52 -18.92 -17.63
CA TYR A 12 -71.25 -19.17 -18.39
C TYR A 12 -71.21 -20.64 -18.77
N SER A 13 -71.39 -20.93 -20.05
CA SER A 13 -71.18 -22.26 -20.56
C SER A 13 -69.77 -22.69 -20.26
N LYS A 14 -69.53 -23.94 -19.87
CA LYS A 14 -68.18 -24.46 -19.58
C LYS A 14 -67.20 -24.15 -20.69
N VAL A 15 -67.63 -24.08 -21.93
CA VAL A 15 -66.86 -23.71 -23.12
C VAL A 15 -66.42 -22.25 -23.10
N ALA A 16 -67.34 -21.31 -22.72
CA ALA A 16 -67.01 -19.90 -22.62
C ALA A 16 -65.98 -19.64 -21.52
N PHE A 17 -66.05 -20.31 -20.39
CA PHE A 17 -65.08 -20.23 -19.29
C PHE A 17 -63.69 -20.72 -19.71
N VAL A 18 -63.63 -21.85 -20.43
CA VAL A 18 -62.34 -22.36 -20.95
C VAL A 18 -61.71 -21.41 -21.99
N MET A 19 -62.54 -20.84 -22.85
CA MET A 19 -62.07 -19.88 -23.86
C MET A 19 -61.54 -18.58 -23.23
N ASP A 20 -62.22 -18.08 -22.21
CA ASP A 20 -61.79 -16.87 -21.46
C ASP A 20 -60.50 -17.10 -20.69
N TYR A 21 -60.37 -18.26 -20.07
CA TYR A 21 -59.14 -18.69 -19.39
C TYR A 21 -57.95 -18.88 -20.39
N LEU A 22 -58.19 -19.45 -21.56
CA LEU A 22 -57.18 -19.67 -22.59
C LEU A 22 -56.70 -18.35 -23.21
N SER A 23 -57.58 -17.35 -23.32
CA SER A 23 -57.25 -16.02 -23.84
C SER A 23 -56.54 -15.12 -22.82
N SER A 24 -56.87 -15.24 -21.52
CA SER A 24 -56.24 -14.43 -20.46
C SER A 24 -54.89 -14.98 -20.01
N PHE A 25 -54.65 -16.28 -20.16
CA PHE A 25 -53.40 -16.94 -19.73
C PHE A 25 -52.14 -16.36 -20.39
N PRO A 26 -52.03 -16.17 -21.72
CA PRO A 26 -50.85 -15.59 -22.33
C PRO A 26 -50.61 -14.13 -21.90
N LEU A 27 -51.70 -13.37 -21.65
CA LEU A 27 -51.57 -11.97 -21.22
C LEU A 27 -51.00 -11.86 -19.78
N THR A 28 -51.43 -12.73 -18.88
CA THR A 28 -50.91 -12.78 -17.51
C THR A 28 -49.45 -13.26 -17.50
N LEU A 29 -49.10 -14.23 -18.33
CA LEU A 29 -47.75 -14.74 -18.48
C LEU A 29 -46.81 -13.66 -19.01
N LEU A 30 -47.22 -12.89 -20.00
CA LEU A 30 -46.47 -11.76 -20.56
C LEU A 30 -46.27 -10.66 -19.50
N SER A 31 -47.27 -10.36 -18.68
CA SER A 31 -47.16 -9.38 -17.61
C SER A 31 -46.17 -9.81 -16.53
N ILE A 32 -46.17 -11.07 -16.13
CA ILE A 32 -45.23 -11.61 -15.13
C ILE A 32 -43.81 -11.64 -15.71
N MET A 33 -43.63 -12.04 -16.97
CA MET A 33 -42.33 -12.01 -17.65
C MET A 33 -41.80 -10.57 -17.74
N GLY A 34 -42.63 -9.60 -18.11
CA GLY A 34 -42.22 -8.19 -18.18
C GLY A 34 -41.81 -7.62 -16.82
N GLY A 35 -42.55 -7.92 -15.76
CA GLY A 35 -42.20 -7.56 -14.39
C GLY A 35 -40.94 -8.21 -13.91
N GLY A 36 -40.75 -9.52 -14.17
CA GLY A 36 -39.54 -10.25 -13.81
C GLY A 36 -38.30 -9.74 -14.54
N MET A 37 -38.44 -9.42 -15.83
CA MET A 37 -37.34 -8.88 -16.63
C MET A 37 -36.84 -7.52 -16.13
N THR A 38 -37.77 -6.64 -15.71
CA THR A 38 -37.36 -5.33 -15.16
C THR A 38 -36.63 -5.45 -13.85
N VAL A 39 -37.00 -6.40 -12.98
CA VAL A 39 -36.26 -6.67 -11.73
C VAL A 39 -34.86 -7.24 -12.01
N LEU A 40 -34.76 -8.20 -12.93
CA LEU A 40 -33.47 -8.77 -13.32
C LEU A 40 -32.53 -7.72 -13.93
N LEU A 41 -33.05 -6.85 -14.81
CA LEU A 41 -32.28 -5.75 -15.38
C LEU A 41 -31.79 -4.77 -14.30
N ARG A 42 -32.66 -4.41 -13.34
CA ARG A 42 -32.26 -3.58 -12.21
C ARG A 42 -31.15 -4.21 -11.37
N LEU A 43 -31.28 -5.49 -11.03
CA LEU A 43 -30.27 -6.21 -10.28
C LEU A 43 -28.95 -6.28 -11.05
N TRP A 44 -29.00 -6.56 -12.35
CA TRP A 44 -27.83 -6.62 -13.21
C TRP A 44 -27.11 -5.25 -13.32
N ILE A 45 -27.88 -4.15 -13.47
CA ILE A 45 -27.33 -2.79 -13.49
C ILE A 45 -26.68 -2.44 -12.15
N LEU A 46 -27.33 -2.75 -11.02
CA LEU A 46 -26.77 -2.50 -9.69
C LEU A 46 -25.48 -3.28 -9.43
N GLU A 47 -25.44 -4.55 -9.85
CA GLU A 47 -24.25 -5.38 -9.72
C GLU A 47 -23.10 -4.86 -10.59
N ASN A 48 -23.36 -4.50 -11.84
CA ASN A 48 -22.36 -3.87 -12.71
C ASN A 48 -21.84 -2.55 -12.14
N GLN A 49 -22.70 -1.73 -11.55
CA GLN A 49 -22.29 -0.49 -10.91
C GLN A 49 -21.37 -0.76 -9.69
N ARG A 50 -21.66 -1.79 -8.90
CA ARG A 50 -20.81 -2.21 -7.78
C ARG A 50 -19.44 -2.67 -8.27
N VAL A 51 -19.40 -3.51 -9.30
CA VAL A 51 -18.13 -3.97 -9.90
C VAL A 51 -17.30 -2.79 -10.40
N MET A 52 -17.91 -1.86 -11.16
CA MET A 52 -17.19 -0.66 -11.62
C MET A 52 -16.71 0.24 -10.48
N GLN A 53 -17.48 0.37 -9.39
CA GLN A 53 -17.04 1.14 -8.22
C GLN A 53 -15.85 0.48 -7.51
N LEU A 54 -15.88 -0.83 -7.32
CA LEU A 54 -14.77 -1.58 -6.74
C LEU A 54 -13.51 -1.48 -7.60
N GLU A 55 -13.64 -1.59 -8.91
CA GLU A 55 -12.53 -1.44 -9.85
C GLU A 55 -11.94 -0.02 -9.82
N LYS A 56 -12.80 1.00 -9.75
CA LYS A 56 -12.37 2.40 -9.59
C LYS A 56 -11.62 2.63 -8.27
N ILE A 57 -12.14 2.09 -7.15
CA ILE A 57 -11.48 2.19 -5.83
C ILE A 57 -10.13 1.47 -5.87
N ARG A 58 -10.07 0.28 -6.48
CA ARG A 58 -8.82 -0.46 -6.65
C ARG A 58 -7.79 0.33 -7.44
N LEU A 59 -8.17 0.87 -8.60
CA LEU A 59 -7.27 1.70 -9.42
C LEU A 59 -6.82 2.97 -8.68
N GLN A 60 -7.70 3.61 -7.94
CA GLN A 60 -7.33 4.76 -7.11
C GLN A 60 -6.33 4.37 -6.00
N SER A 61 -6.57 3.25 -5.33
CA SER A 61 -5.65 2.72 -4.32
C SER A 61 -4.29 2.34 -4.92
N GLU A 62 -4.25 1.75 -6.11
CA GLU A 62 -2.99 1.48 -6.83
C GLU A 62 -2.24 2.78 -7.18
N ILE A 63 -2.94 3.80 -7.65
CA ILE A 63 -2.33 5.11 -7.95
C ILE A 63 -1.81 5.78 -6.68
N GLU A 64 -2.55 5.73 -5.58
CA GLU A 64 -2.11 6.26 -4.28
C GLU A 64 -0.89 5.49 -3.77
N HIS A 65 -0.90 4.17 -3.86
CA HIS A 65 0.23 3.33 -3.48
C HIS A 65 1.49 3.64 -4.31
N LEU A 66 1.33 3.84 -5.63
CA LEU A 66 2.43 4.26 -6.51
C LEU A 66 2.95 5.66 -6.16
N LYS A 67 2.08 6.59 -5.77
CA LYS A 67 2.47 7.94 -5.32
C LYS A 67 3.21 7.92 -3.98
N GLU A 68 2.82 7.04 -3.05
CA GLU A 68 3.47 6.90 -1.75
C GLU A 68 4.88 6.30 -1.85
N GLN A 69 5.16 5.51 -2.89
CA GLN A 69 6.49 4.94 -3.13
C GLN A 69 7.56 6.01 -3.40
N ILE A 70 7.17 7.14 -3.99
CA ILE A 70 8.07 8.29 -4.21
C ILE A 70 7.70 9.37 -3.20
N SER A 71 8.56 9.65 -2.23
CA SER A 71 8.37 10.79 -1.33
C SER A 71 8.58 12.11 -2.10
N PRO A 72 7.50 12.84 -2.46
CA PRO A 72 7.64 14.08 -3.23
C PRO A 72 8.45 15.12 -2.46
N SER A 73 8.31 15.18 -1.13
CA SER A 73 9.04 16.11 -0.27
C SER A 73 10.56 15.89 -0.32
N MET A 74 11.00 14.63 -0.27
CA MET A 74 12.42 14.27 -0.42
C MET A 74 12.93 14.66 -1.80
N LEU A 75 12.18 14.34 -2.86
CA LEU A 75 12.57 14.67 -4.24
C LEU A 75 12.78 16.19 -4.40
N PHE A 76 11.80 17.00 -4.00
CA PHE A 76 11.90 18.47 -4.07
C PHE A 76 13.05 19.00 -3.23
N ARG A 77 13.24 18.50 -2.00
CA ARG A 77 14.34 18.91 -1.11
C ARG A 77 15.70 18.64 -1.75
N VAL A 78 15.90 17.45 -2.29
CA VAL A 78 17.16 17.07 -2.93
C VAL A 78 17.43 17.88 -4.19
N LEU A 79 16.41 18.09 -5.05
CA LEU A 79 16.57 18.88 -6.27
C LEU A 79 16.88 20.34 -5.97
N HIS A 80 16.18 20.94 -4.99
CA HIS A 80 16.43 22.31 -4.56
C HIS A 80 17.85 22.50 -4.02
N TYR A 81 18.27 21.65 -3.09
CA TYR A 81 19.61 21.69 -2.51
C TYR A 81 20.70 21.36 -3.55
N SER A 82 20.46 20.45 -4.49
CA SER A 82 21.38 20.17 -5.60
C SER A 82 21.54 21.39 -6.50
N GLY A 83 20.47 22.16 -6.73
CA GLY A 83 20.52 23.41 -7.50
C GLY A 83 21.39 24.46 -6.83
N GLU A 84 21.28 24.65 -5.51
CA GLU A 84 22.13 25.54 -4.73
C GLU A 84 23.59 25.08 -4.74
N GLN A 85 23.84 23.77 -4.56
CA GLN A 85 25.18 23.19 -4.56
C GLN A 85 25.85 23.23 -5.95
N ALA A 86 25.07 23.25 -7.04
CA ALA A 86 25.63 23.29 -8.39
C ALA A 86 26.50 24.54 -8.64
N LEU A 87 26.21 25.64 -7.95
CA LEU A 87 26.97 26.88 -8.05
C LEU A 87 28.22 26.89 -7.16
N VAL A 88 28.20 26.19 -6.02
CA VAL A 88 29.25 26.20 -4.99
C VAL A 88 30.17 25.00 -5.11
N ASN A 89 29.59 23.81 -5.29
CA ASN A 89 30.28 22.53 -5.38
C ASN A 89 29.61 21.61 -6.40
N PRO A 90 29.92 21.74 -7.70
CA PRO A 90 29.31 20.94 -8.77
C PRO A 90 29.51 19.43 -8.59
N GLY A 91 30.62 19.02 -7.99
CA GLY A 91 30.90 17.60 -7.72
C GLY A 91 29.94 17.01 -6.68
N LYS A 92 29.61 17.75 -5.63
CA LYS A 92 28.61 17.37 -4.62
C LYS A 92 27.22 17.30 -5.25
N ALA A 93 26.84 18.30 -6.03
CA ALA A 93 25.56 18.32 -6.73
C ALA A 93 25.39 17.11 -7.67
N SER A 94 26.40 16.79 -8.47
CA SER A 94 26.39 15.63 -9.35
C SER A 94 26.24 14.30 -8.57
N LYS A 95 26.96 14.15 -7.46
CA LYS A 95 26.87 12.96 -6.59
C LYS A 95 25.46 12.80 -6.02
N MET A 96 24.82 13.89 -5.59
CA MET A 96 23.45 13.89 -5.07
C MET A 96 22.44 13.46 -6.14
N LEU A 97 22.51 14.00 -7.34
CA LEU A 97 21.62 13.64 -8.45
C LEU A 97 21.81 12.19 -8.89
N MET A 98 23.06 11.68 -8.86
CA MET A 98 23.34 10.28 -9.14
C MET A 98 22.68 9.36 -8.10
N LYS A 99 22.83 9.67 -6.80
CA LYS A 99 22.20 8.89 -5.73
C LYS A 99 20.67 8.95 -5.81
N LEU A 100 20.10 10.12 -6.07
CA LEU A 100 18.67 10.28 -6.30
C LEU A 100 18.18 9.41 -7.48
N SER A 101 18.90 9.40 -8.59
CA SER A 101 18.59 8.56 -9.74
C SER A 101 18.57 7.05 -9.39
N GLN A 102 19.53 6.60 -8.57
CA GLN A 102 19.59 5.20 -8.11
C GLN A 102 18.40 4.84 -7.21
N ILE A 103 18.00 5.74 -6.31
CA ILE A 103 16.83 5.58 -5.43
C ILE A 103 15.54 5.50 -6.26
N LEU A 104 15.35 6.45 -7.19
CA LEU A 104 14.17 6.47 -8.07
C LEU A 104 14.09 5.22 -8.95
N ARG A 105 15.23 4.75 -9.47
CA ARG A 105 15.27 3.51 -10.25
C ARG A 105 14.79 2.30 -9.42
N TYR A 106 15.26 2.17 -8.18
CA TYR A 106 14.81 1.11 -7.29
C TYR A 106 13.30 1.19 -7.04
N GLN A 107 12.79 2.38 -6.71
CA GLN A 107 11.37 2.60 -6.43
C GLN A 107 10.47 2.33 -7.65
N LEU A 108 10.92 2.66 -8.86
CA LEU A 108 10.12 2.46 -10.08
C LEU A 108 10.15 1.03 -10.62
N TYR A 109 11.27 0.31 -10.46
CA TYR A 109 11.44 -1.00 -11.10
C TYR A 109 11.44 -2.18 -10.13
N ASP A 110 12.10 -2.03 -8.97
CA ASP A 110 12.26 -3.15 -8.05
C ASP A 110 11.10 -3.27 -7.07
N CYS A 111 10.50 -2.15 -6.64
CA CYS A 111 9.36 -2.14 -5.72
C CYS A 111 8.06 -2.72 -6.32
N ASN A 112 7.96 -2.87 -7.64
CA ASN A 112 6.81 -3.51 -8.29
C ASN A 112 6.83 -5.05 -8.20
N ARG A 113 7.91 -5.62 -7.67
CA ARG A 113 8.03 -7.05 -7.42
C ARG A 113 7.46 -7.38 -6.04
N GLU A 114 6.91 -8.58 -5.93
CA GLU A 114 6.41 -9.08 -4.65
C GLU A 114 7.52 -9.16 -3.60
N LYS A 115 8.69 -9.66 -4.00
CA LYS A 115 9.89 -9.76 -3.16
C LYS A 115 11.14 -9.37 -3.95
N VAL A 116 12.11 -8.83 -3.24
CA VAL A 116 13.43 -8.43 -3.78
C VAL A 116 14.55 -9.11 -2.99
N LEU A 117 15.73 -9.22 -3.57
CA LEU A 117 16.91 -9.72 -2.86
C LEU A 117 17.31 -8.72 -1.74
N LEU A 118 17.62 -9.23 -0.57
CA LEU A 118 18.06 -8.43 0.57
C LEU A 118 19.27 -7.53 0.21
N ASN A 119 20.20 -8.03 -0.61
CA ASN A 119 21.33 -7.23 -1.08
C ASN A 119 20.90 -6.01 -1.91
N THR A 120 19.79 -6.11 -2.64
CA THR A 120 19.24 -4.97 -3.42
C THR A 120 18.60 -3.93 -2.48
N GLU A 121 17.90 -4.38 -1.46
CA GLU A 121 17.36 -3.52 -0.41
C GLU A 121 18.48 -2.81 0.37
N ILE A 122 19.55 -3.50 0.74
CA ILE A 122 20.74 -2.93 1.39
C ILE A 122 21.37 -1.81 0.55
N LYS A 123 21.52 -2.03 -0.76
CA LYS A 123 22.04 -1.00 -1.67
C LYS A 123 21.12 0.22 -1.74
N PHE A 124 19.82 0.01 -1.74
CA PHE A 124 18.85 1.08 -1.70
C PHE A 124 18.96 1.90 -0.40
N LEU A 125 18.99 1.24 0.76
CA LEU A 125 19.16 1.89 2.07
C LEU A 125 20.48 2.67 2.16
N THR A 126 21.57 2.11 1.66
CA THR A 126 22.87 2.78 1.62
C THR A 126 22.80 4.05 0.77
N ASN A 127 22.22 3.97 -0.44
CA ASN A 127 22.06 5.14 -1.30
C ASN A 127 21.17 6.22 -0.67
N TYR A 128 20.11 5.79 0.04
CA TYR A 128 19.23 6.70 0.77
C TYR A 128 19.98 7.44 1.89
N LEU A 129 20.69 6.72 2.74
CA LEU A 129 21.46 7.31 3.85
C LEU A 129 22.57 8.22 3.36
N GLU A 130 23.31 7.82 2.32
CA GLU A 130 24.34 8.69 1.70
C GLU A 130 23.72 9.98 1.14
N LEU A 131 22.55 9.90 0.53
CA LEU A 131 21.85 11.07 0.02
C LEU A 131 21.39 11.99 1.15
N GLU A 132 20.79 11.45 2.20
CA GLU A 132 20.37 12.22 3.39
C GLU A 132 21.57 12.85 4.10
N GLN A 133 22.69 12.12 4.22
CA GLN A 133 23.94 12.66 4.78
C GLN A 133 24.49 13.84 3.94
N LEU A 134 24.44 13.72 2.61
CA LEU A 134 24.86 14.81 1.71
C LEU A 134 23.98 16.06 1.81
N VAL A 135 22.68 15.88 2.09
CA VAL A 135 21.71 16.97 2.22
C VAL A 135 21.79 17.61 3.60
N SER A 136 21.69 16.84 4.67
CA SER A 136 21.62 17.35 6.03
C SER A 136 22.99 17.66 6.65
N GLY A 137 23.99 16.79 6.39
CA GLY A 137 25.31 16.88 7.03
C GLY A 137 25.30 16.68 8.54
N LYS A 138 24.17 16.21 9.11
CA LYS A 138 23.96 16.15 10.56
C LYS A 138 24.32 14.80 11.19
N PHE A 139 24.59 13.77 10.38
CA PHE A 139 24.91 12.44 10.91
C PHE A 139 25.94 11.71 10.04
N ASP A 140 26.65 10.79 10.67
CA ASP A 140 27.44 9.76 10.04
C ASP A 140 26.73 8.42 10.18
N PHE A 141 26.97 7.49 9.26
CA PHE A 141 26.38 6.17 9.35
C PHE A 141 27.34 5.05 9.00
N HIS A 142 27.14 3.91 9.61
CA HIS A 142 27.82 2.67 9.30
C HIS A 142 26.80 1.58 9.00
N MET A 143 26.95 0.91 7.87
CA MET A 143 26.07 -0.20 7.49
C MET A 143 26.89 -1.46 7.32
N ASN A 144 26.59 -2.46 8.13
CA ASN A 144 27.19 -3.78 8.10
C ASN A 144 26.13 -4.81 7.72
N ALA A 145 26.41 -5.60 6.69
CA ALA A 145 25.57 -6.70 6.28
C ALA A 145 26.38 -8.00 6.31
N SER A 146 25.81 -9.04 6.90
CA SER A 146 26.46 -10.34 7.07
C SER A 146 25.50 -11.48 6.75
N GLY A 147 26.04 -12.67 6.49
CA GLY A 147 25.25 -13.86 6.15
C GLY A 147 24.85 -13.93 4.66
N GLU A 148 23.76 -14.62 4.37
CA GLU A 148 23.32 -14.97 3.00
C GLU A 148 22.49 -13.88 2.31
N THR A 149 22.90 -12.62 2.38
CA THR A 149 22.15 -11.48 1.83
C THR A 149 21.86 -11.57 0.32
N GLY A 150 22.68 -12.32 -0.43
CA GLY A 150 22.51 -12.52 -1.88
C GLY A 150 21.49 -13.59 -2.27
N ARG A 151 20.98 -14.36 -1.30
CA ARG A 151 19.98 -15.42 -1.53
C ARG A 151 18.68 -15.21 -0.79
N THR A 152 18.67 -14.34 0.21
CA THR A 152 17.50 -14.03 1.02
C THR A 152 16.61 -13.02 0.33
N PHE A 153 15.30 -13.29 0.31
CA PHE A 153 14.29 -12.42 -0.27
C PHE A 153 13.50 -11.69 0.82
N VAL A 154 13.20 -10.42 0.57
CA VAL A 154 12.40 -9.55 1.47
C VAL A 154 11.34 -8.79 0.70
N PHE A 155 10.32 -8.31 1.39
CA PHE A 155 9.40 -7.33 0.79
C PHE A 155 10.15 -6.01 0.51
N PRO A 156 9.91 -5.38 -0.65
CA PRO A 156 10.57 -4.11 -0.99
C PRO A 156 10.17 -3.01 0.01
N LEU A 157 11.10 -2.09 0.26
CA LEU A 157 10.92 -0.96 1.17
C LEU A 157 10.55 -1.38 2.61
N LEU A 158 11.04 -2.54 3.06
CA LEU A 158 10.72 -3.06 4.38
C LEU A 158 11.39 -2.25 5.50
N PHE A 159 12.67 -1.92 5.32
CA PHE A 159 13.47 -1.26 6.35
C PHE A 159 13.46 0.26 6.27
N ILE A 160 13.04 0.83 5.13
CA ILE A 160 13.06 2.29 4.92
C ILE A 160 12.25 3.09 5.95
N PRO A 161 11.07 2.65 6.45
CA PRO A 161 10.33 3.41 7.44
C PRO A 161 11.11 3.63 8.75
N PHE A 162 11.88 2.64 9.17
CA PHE A 162 12.73 2.75 10.36
C PHE A 162 13.85 3.76 10.16
N ILE A 163 14.49 3.74 8.98
CA ILE A 163 15.55 4.69 8.62
C ILE A 163 15.01 6.10 8.51
N GLN A 164 13.86 6.29 7.85
CA GLN A 164 13.21 7.61 7.74
C GLN A 164 12.84 8.16 9.10
N TYR A 165 12.30 7.33 9.97
CA TYR A 165 11.98 7.68 11.34
C TYR A 165 13.24 8.15 12.09
N THR A 166 14.34 7.38 12.01
CA THR A 166 15.62 7.71 12.64
C THR A 166 16.20 9.03 12.13
N VAL A 167 16.26 9.21 10.82
CA VAL A 167 16.77 10.45 10.20
C VAL A 167 15.96 11.66 10.62
N LYS A 168 14.62 11.54 10.64
CA LYS A 168 13.72 12.60 11.08
C LYS A 168 13.96 13.01 12.54
N GLN A 169 14.20 12.04 13.43
CA GLN A 169 14.52 12.32 14.83
C GLN A 169 15.84 13.09 14.96
N ILE A 170 16.85 12.73 14.18
CA ILE A 170 18.12 13.44 14.14
C ILE A 170 17.95 14.88 13.62
N GLU A 171 17.11 15.07 12.60
CA GLU A 171 16.87 16.41 12.04
C GLU A 171 16.18 17.36 13.03
N THR A 172 15.36 16.84 13.94
CA THR A 172 14.64 17.66 14.94
C THR A 172 15.51 18.04 16.14
N GLN A 173 16.63 17.39 16.34
CA GLN A 173 17.56 17.71 17.43
C GLN A 173 18.66 18.67 16.97
N GLU A 174 18.90 19.71 17.73
CA GLU A 174 19.93 20.73 17.42
C GLU A 174 21.35 20.32 17.84
N GLU A 175 21.51 19.25 18.62
CA GLU A 175 22.77 18.80 19.17
C GLU A 175 23.51 17.86 18.22
N HIS A 176 24.76 18.22 17.88
CA HIS A 176 25.90 17.49 17.34
C HIS A 176 25.69 16.33 16.32
N PRO A 177 26.70 16.04 15.49
CA PRO A 177 26.60 14.97 14.50
C PRO A 177 26.27 13.64 15.19
N ALA A 178 25.08 13.08 14.88
CA ALA A 178 24.64 11.80 15.36
C ALA A 178 25.33 10.67 14.59
N SER A 179 25.47 9.49 15.19
CA SER A 179 25.86 8.30 14.45
C SER A 179 24.68 7.32 14.36
N ILE A 180 24.57 6.68 13.19
CA ILE A 180 23.60 5.62 12.91
C ILE A 180 24.38 4.36 12.59
N ASP A 181 24.27 3.34 13.41
CA ASP A 181 24.89 2.04 13.18
C ASP A 181 23.81 1.01 12.80
N ILE A 182 23.92 0.47 11.60
CA ILE A 182 22.95 -0.49 11.05
C ILE A 182 23.63 -1.83 10.84
N HIS A 183 23.08 -2.86 11.45
CA HIS A 183 23.51 -4.24 11.31
C HIS A 183 22.36 -5.08 10.74
N LEU A 184 22.62 -5.70 9.60
CA LEU A 184 21.75 -6.67 8.95
C LEU A 184 22.43 -8.03 8.94
N HIS A 185 21.77 -9.02 9.50
CA HIS A 185 22.24 -10.40 9.46
C HIS A 185 21.16 -11.29 8.85
N ALA A 186 21.53 -12.11 7.88
CA ALA A 186 20.62 -13.06 7.24
C ALA A 186 21.20 -14.48 7.36
N GLU A 187 20.44 -15.37 7.97
CA GLU A 187 20.77 -16.78 8.09
C GLU A 187 19.55 -17.61 7.68
N ASP A 188 19.70 -18.38 6.61
CA ASP A 188 18.59 -19.06 5.94
C ASP A 188 17.46 -18.08 5.55
N GLU A 189 16.26 -18.25 6.13
CA GLU A 189 15.11 -17.37 5.95
C GLU A 189 14.92 -16.37 7.10
N ASN A 190 15.81 -16.37 8.09
CA ASN A 190 15.72 -15.47 9.23
C ASN A 190 16.54 -14.21 8.95
N ILE A 191 15.97 -13.06 9.29
CA ILE A 191 16.63 -11.77 9.11
C ILE A 191 16.59 -11.01 10.42
N GLN A 192 17.74 -10.52 10.84
CA GLN A 192 17.87 -9.62 11.98
C GLN A 192 18.33 -8.25 11.47
N PHE A 193 17.52 -7.24 11.74
CA PHE A 193 17.83 -5.85 11.49
C PHE A 193 17.95 -5.12 12.81
N ASN A 194 19.09 -4.48 13.02
CA ASN A 194 19.36 -3.64 14.19
C ASN A 194 19.83 -2.27 13.72
N CYS A 195 19.12 -1.23 14.14
CA CYS A 195 19.47 0.16 13.88
C CYS A 195 19.70 0.85 15.24
N GLN A 196 20.91 1.22 15.53
CA GLN A 196 21.31 1.91 16.75
C GLN A 196 21.65 3.37 16.43
N VAL A 197 21.23 4.27 17.31
CA VAL A 197 21.42 5.72 17.14
C VAL A 197 22.08 6.28 18.41
N SER A 198 23.02 7.20 18.23
CA SER A 198 23.73 7.84 19.37
C SER A 198 22.84 8.78 20.20
N ILE A 199 21.67 9.16 19.69
CA ILE A 199 20.71 10.05 20.37
C ILE A 199 19.46 9.26 20.82
N PRO A 200 18.81 9.64 21.93
CA PRO A 200 17.56 9.00 22.33
C PRO A 200 16.45 9.26 21.32
N CYS A 201 15.87 8.21 20.77
CA CYS A 201 14.72 8.29 19.90
C CYS A 201 13.45 8.49 20.74
N LEU A 202 12.74 9.59 20.55
CA LEU A 202 11.41 9.79 21.13
C LEU A 202 10.41 8.90 20.36
N GLU A 203 9.54 8.19 21.08
CA GLU A 203 8.54 7.30 20.49
C GLU A 203 7.32 8.10 19.96
N PRO A 204 7.11 8.30 18.69
CA PRO A 204 5.82 8.71 18.15
C PRO A 204 4.97 7.47 17.88
N GLU A 205 4.03 7.19 18.73
CA GLU A 205 3.11 6.05 18.63
C GLU A 205 2.44 5.89 17.25
N GLN A 206 2.12 6.98 16.58
CA GLN A 206 1.39 6.93 15.30
C GLN A 206 2.22 6.40 14.13
N GLU A 207 3.51 6.75 14.02
CA GLU A 207 4.38 6.26 12.94
C GLU A 207 4.71 4.77 13.14
N LEU A 208 4.92 4.36 14.39
CA LEU A 208 5.19 2.97 14.77
C LEU A 208 3.98 2.05 14.54
N ASN A 209 2.77 2.53 14.79
CA ASN A 209 1.56 1.76 14.55
C ASN A 209 1.36 1.42 13.07
N LYS A 210 1.67 2.36 12.16
CA LYS A 210 1.65 2.10 10.72
C LYS A 210 2.66 1.03 10.30
N ILE A 211 3.87 1.09 10.87
CA ILE A 211 4.92 0.10 10.60
C ILE A 211 4.50 -1.28 11.11
N ARG A 212 3.95 -1.38 12.33
CA ARG A 212 3.42 -2.63 12.88
C ARG A 212 2.30 -3.21 12.02
N GLN A 213 1.31 -2.42 11.62
CA GLN A 213 0.24 -2.86 10.73
C GLN A 213 0.76 -3.43 9.41
N ARG A 214 1.79 -2.82 8.84
CA ARG A 214 2.44 -3.33 7.62
C ARG A 214 3.14 -4.66 7.86
N LEU A 215 3.86 -4.80 8.97
CA LEU A 215 4.52 -6.05 9.35
C LEU A 215 3.50 -7.17 9.63
N ASP A 216 2.40 -6.86 10.33
CA ASP A 216 1.30 -7.79 10.59
C ASP A 216 0.71 -8.34 9.28
N LEU A 217 0.51 -7.48 8.28
CA LEU A 217 -0.01 -7.88 6.97
C LEU A 217 0.98 -8.75 6.17
N GLN A 218 2.28 -8.48 6.27
CA GLN A 218 3.31 -9.14 5.48
C GLN A 218 3.87 -10.41 6.12
N TYR A 219 4.01 -10.43 7.45
CA TYR A 219 4.67 -11.50 8.19
C TYR A 219 3.76 -12.17 9.22
N GLY A 220 2.58 -11.62 9.55
CA GLY A 220 1.67 -12.15 10.57
C GLY A 220 2.35 -12.21 11.94
N GLU A 221 2.44 -13.40 12.53
CA GLU A 221 3.10 -13.63 13.82
C GLU A 221 4.61 -13.94 13.70
N ASN A 222 5.16 -13.95 12.49
CA ASN A 222 6.54 -14.35 12.22
C ASN A 222 7.55 -13.19 12.33
N TYR A 223 7.25 -12.17 13.11
CA TYR A 223 8.19 -11.09 13.37
C TYR A 223 8.22 -10.70 14.86
N ARG A 224 9.33 -10.13 15.28
CA ARG A 224 9.49 -9.49 16.58
C ARG A 224 10.10 -8.11 16.40
N LEU A 225 9.40 -7.08 16.86
CA LEU A 225 9.85 -5.70 16.81
C LEU A 225 10.04 -5.16 18.22
N GLU A 226 11.27 -4.85 18.56
CA GLU A 226 11.66 -4.22 19.82
C GLU A 226 12.21 -2.82 19.57
N LEU A 227 11.70 -1.87 20.32
CA LEU A 227 12.09 -0.46 20.28
C LEU A 227 12.60 -0.06 21.65
N THR A 228 13.84 0.34 21.68
CA THR A 228 14.48 0.91 22.87
C THR A 228 14.79 2.37 22.58
N GLY A 229 14.95 3.21 23.59
CA GLY A 229 15.16 4.65 23.38
C GLY A 229 16.27 5.05 22.39
N GLN A 230 17.19 4.13 22.04
CA GLN A 230 18.29 4.35 21.11
C GLN A 230 18.46 3.25 20.06
N SER A 231 17.64 2.20 20.08
CA SER A 231 17.78 1.10 19.12
C SER A 231 16.44 0.57 18.65
N ILE A 232 16.40 0.18 17.38
CA ILE A 232 15.30 -0.50 16.72
C ILE A 232 15.80 -1.87 16.32
N GLN A 233 15.16 -2.92 16.85
CA GLN A 233 15.50 -4.31 16.55
C GLN A 233 14.29 -4.98 15.92
N LEU A 234 14.48 -5.51 14.73
CA LEU A 234 13.48 -6.28 13.99
C LEU A 234 14.05 -7.66 13.68
N GLU A 235 13.37 -8.67 14.15
CA GLU A 235 13.65 -10.07 13.81
C GLU A 235 12.50 -10.60 12.94
N LEU A 236 12.83 -11.19 11.81
CA LEU A 236 11.89 -11.83 10.88
C LEU A 236 12.20 -13.31 10.83
N LYS A 237 11.19 -14.16 10.98
CA LYS A 237 11.31 -15.62 10.96
C LYS A 237 10.58 -16.15 9.72
N GLY A 238 11.33 -16.77 8.81
CA GLY A 238 10.79 -17.33 7.58
C GLY A 238 10.45 -16.26 6.53
N GLY A 239 10.53 -16.63 5.27
CA GLY A 239 10.07 -15.76 4.18
C GLY A 239 8.60 -15.45 4.35
N GLY A 240 8.24 -14.17 4.49
CA GLY A 240 6.85 -13.70 4.62
C GLY A 240 5.91 -14.34 3.58
N LYS A 241 4.63 -14.42 3.92
CA LYS A 241 3.57 -15.03 3.10
C LYS A 241 3.43 -14.36 1.75
#